data_8dd1674119a461eac78c1e3cfb0f2e0a
#
_entry.id   8dd1674119a461eac78c1e3cfb0f2e0a
#
_cell.length_a   1.000
_cell.length_b   1.000
_cell.length_c   1.000
_cell.angle_alpha   90.00
_cell.angle_beta   90.00
_cell.angle_gamma   90.00
#
_symmetry.space_group_name_H-M   'P 1'
#
loop_
_entity.id
_entity.type
_entity.pdbx_description
1 polymer ?
#
loop_
_entity_poly.entity_id
_entity_poly.type
_entity_poly.pdbx_seq_one_letter_code
_entity_poly.pdbx_strand_id
1 'polypeptide(L)'
;MAGPFVQFVGKDHSLQIGGVKLLGATSDNLHKLLFTVIFFCFLYLINRLLRYIADKAGARKQKTAFWTRQGISIIIFIIAVIGFLSIWFDNPTRLATGIGLFAAGLAFAMQKVVTSFAGYIVILRGKTFNVGDRISMGNVRGDVIALNFIQTVIMEMGEPPAVQDEDPGMWVQSRQYSGRIVTISNAEIFDKPVYNYSRDFPYIWEEMHIPISYKDDHRRAEQIILDSVSRHTTEIANLAQPELDRLKQRYFVQSADIPPRVFLRITDNWIELAVRFLCSTHNVRDLKNKISRDILSGLEQAKIGIASSTYDIVGLPPIRIENGPAATQGRQHTDQSS
;
A
#
# COMPACT_ATOMS: atom_id res chain seq x y z
N MET A 1 -70.58 10.25 29.96
CA MET A 1 -69.67 11.37 30.22
C MET A 1 -68.29 10.97 29.64
N ALA A 2 -67.88 11.55 28.57
CA ALA A 2 -66.55 11.33 28.00
C ALA A 2 -65.53 12.07 28.88
N GLY A 3 -64.61 11.33 29.48
CA GLY A 3 -63.49 11.91 30.23
C GLY A 3 -62.61 12.77 29.34
N PRO A 4 -61.82 13.68 29.89
CA PRO A 4 -60.96 14.56 29.11
C PRO A 4 -60.01 13.75 28.23
N PHE A 5 -59.88 14.18 26.95
CA PHE A 5 -59.13 13.49 25.90
C PHE A 5 -57.63 13.38 26.20
N VAL A 6 -57.13 14.17 27.18
CA VAL A 6 -55.75 14.18 27.68
C VAL A 6 -55.80 14.16 29.22
N GLN A 7 -55.21 13.16 29.82
CA GLN A 7 -55.08 13.01 31.28
C GLN A 7 -53.71 12.58 31.71
N PHE A 8 -53.23 13.07 32.85
CA PHE A 8 -52.04 12.49 33.56
C PHE A 8 -52.53 11.40 34.52
N VAL A 9 -52.08 10.16 34.30
CA VAL A 9 -52.57 8.99 35.07
C VAL A 9 -51.38 8.25 35.71
N GLY A 10 -51.55 7.81 36.95
CA GLY A 10 -50.61 6.99 37.70
C GLY A 10 -49.64 7.79 38.56
N LYS A 11 -48.83 7.07 39.40
CA LYS A 11 -47.81 7.65 40.30
C LYS A 11 -46.73 8.41 39.54
N ASP A 12 -46.52 8.07 38.28
CA ASP A 12 -45.45 8.64 37.42
C ASP A 12 -46.00 9.78 36.51
N HIS A 13 -47.24 10.27 36.76
CA HIS A 13 -47.88 11.33 35.94
C HIS A 13 -47.71 11.14 34.43
N SER A 14 -47.91 9.91 33.91
CA SER A 14 -47.79 9.60 32.51
C SER A 14 -48.95 10.14 31.70
N LEU A 15 -48.67 10.74 30.52
CA LEU A 15 -49.65 11.31 29.61
C LEU A 15 -50.45 10.20 28.92
N GLN A 16 -51.76 10.23 29.04
CA GLN A 16 -52.70 9.37 28.35
C GLN A 16 -53.55 10.16 27.34
N ILE A 17 -53.50 9.81 26.08
CA ILE A 17 -54.27 10.44 25.02
C ILE A 17 -55.19 9.39 24.41
N GLY A 18 -56.52 9.62 24.47
CA GLY A 18 -57.48 8.71 23.88
C GLY A 18 -57.46 7.28 24.41
N GLY A 19 -57.02 7.05 25.68
CA GLY A 19 -56.92 5.73 26.27
C GLY A 19 -55.57 5.02 26.08
N VAL A 20 -54.65 5.59 25.31
CA VAL A 20 -53.31 5.03 25.08
C VAL A 20 -52.28 5.74 25.96
N LYS A 21 -51.56 4.99 26.82
CA LYS A 21 -50.41 5.49 27.57
C LYS A 21 -49.20 5.68 26.68
N LEU A 22 -48.72 6.93 26.57
CA LEU A 22 -47.46 7.23 25.90
C LEU A 22 -46.32 6.91 26.85
N LEU A 23 -45.59 5.83 26.53
CA LEU A 23 -44.35 5.44 27.23
C LEU A 23 -43.32 6.59 27.10
N GLY A 24 -42.84 7.12 28.22
CA GLY A 24 -41.87 8.22 28.28
C GLY A 24 -42.44 9.65 28.34
N ALA A 25 -43.74 9.85 28.13
CA ALA A 25 -44.36 11.15 28.29
C ALA A 25 -44.83 11.36 29.76
N THR A 26 -43.85 11.45 30.65
CA THR A 26 -44.05 11.81 32.08
C THR A 26 -44.01 13.31 32.22
N SER A 27 -44.68 13.88 33.22
CA SER A 27 -44.67 15.32 33.55
C SER A 27 -43.20 15.85 33.59
N ASP A 28 -42.27 15.10 34.16
CA ASP A 28 -40.84 15.47 34.25
C ASP A 28 -40.18 15.51 32.88
N ASN A 29 -40.51 14.55 32.01
CA ASN A 29 -39.94 14.50 30.65
C ASN A 29 -40.54 15.63 29.78
N LEU A 30 -41.79 16.05 30.02
CA LEU A 30 -42.41 17.17 29.34
C LEU A 30 -41.71 18.49 29.71
N HIS A 31 -41.39 18.71 31.00
CA HIS A 31 -40.59 19.86 31.41
C HIS A 31 -39.19 19.84 30.80
N LYS A 32 -38.53 18.70 30.80
CA LYS A 32 -37.21 18.54 30.14
C LYS A 32 -37.27 18.84 28.64
N LEU A 33 -38.33 18.38 27.94
CA LEU A 33 -38.53 18.65 26.53
C LEU A 33 -38.73 20.15 26.28
N LEU A 34 -39.55 20.82 27.12
CA LEU A 34 -39.77 22.26 27.03
C LEU A 34 -38.47 23.04 27.28
N PHE A 35 -37.71 22.68 28.33
CA PHE A 35 -36.40 23.28 28.57
C PHE A 35 -35.41 23.02 27.41
N THR A 36 -35.45 21.86 26.80
CA THR A 36 -34.60 21.53 25.64
C THR A 36 -34.94 22.43 24.46
N VAL A 37 -36.26 22.64 24.16
CA VAL A 37 -36.69 23.51 23.07
C VAL A 37 -36.27 24.96 23.32
N ILE A 38 -36.50 25.46 24.54
CA ILE A 38 -36.09 26.83 24.91
C ILE A 38 -34.56 26.97 24.79
N PHE A 39 -33.82 26.01 25.28
CA PHE A 39 -32.35 25.99 25.22
C PHE A 39 -31.83 26.02 23.77
N PHE A 40 -32.38 25.18 22.88
CA PHE A 40 -31.99 25.20 21.45
C PHE A 40 -32.42 26.47 20.73
N CYS A 41 -33.58 27.03 21.04
CA CYS A 41 -34.01 28.34 20.52
C CYS A 41 -33.05 29.45 20.95
N PHE A 42 -32.61 29.44 22.22
CA PHE A 42 -31.66 30.39 22.76
C PHE A 42 -30.26 30.23 22.07
N LEU A 43 -29.77 29.01 21.93
CA LEU A 43 -28.54 28.76 21.20
C LEU A 43 -28.63 29.19 19.73
N TYR A 44 -29.73 28.95 19.09
CA TYR A 44 -29.96 29.41 17.72
C TYR A 44 -29.88 30.94 17.60
N LEU A 45 -30.48 31.66 18.52
CA LEU A 45 -30.42 33.13 18.58
C LEU A 45 -28.99 33.63 18.81
N ILE A 46 -28.28 33.00 19.74
CA ILE A 46 -26.87 33.31 20.01
C ILE A 46 -26.01 33.02 18.75
N ASN A 47 -26.18 31.88 18.13
CA ASN A 47 -25.45 31.53 16.91
C ASN A 47 -25.68 32.55 15.80
N ARG A 48 -26.95 32.96 15.63
CA ARG A 48 -27.33 34.01 14.64
C ARG A 48 -26.69 35.35 14.94
N LEU A 49 -26.68 35.74 16.23
CA LEU A 49 -26.07 36.99 16.70
C LEU A 49 -24.54 36.97 16.52
N LEU A 50 -23.87 35.89 16.93
CA LEU A 50 -22.44 35.76 16.82
C LEU A 50 -21.99 35.74 15.36
N ARG A 51 -22.73 35.08 14.48
CA ARG A 51 -22.46 35.08 13.03
C ARG A 51 -22.62 36.49 12.45
N TYR A 52 -23.68 37.20 12.84
CA TYR A 52 -23.90 38.59 12.40
C TYR A 52 -22.76 39.51 12.82
N ILE A 53 -22.29 39.39 14.08
CA ILE A 53 -21.15 40.18 14.60
C ILE A 53 -19.86 39.80 13.84
N ALA A 54 -19.61 38.48 13.62
CA ALA A 54 -18.44 38.00 12.90
C ALA A 54 -18.43 38.51 11.44
N ASP A 55 -19.57 38.55 10.78
CA ASP A 55 -19.71 39.08 9.41
C ASP A 55 -19.38 40.57 9.32
N LYS A 56 -19.89 41.34 10.30
CA LYS A 56 -19.62 42.77 10.37
C LYS A 56 -18.17 43.09 10.73
N ALA A 57 -17.54 42.29 11.58
CA ALA A 57 -16.13 42.44 11.97
C ALA A 57 -15.16 41.90 10.91
N GLY A 58 -15.55 40.87 10.16
CA GLY A 58 -14.68 40.15 9.21
C GLY A 58 -14.71 40.72 7.78
N ALA A 59 -15.34 41.85 7.51
CA ALA A 59 -15.55 42.41 6.17
C ALA A 59 -14.24 42.70 5.37
N ARG A 60 -13.06 42.61 5.98
CA ARG A 60 -11.77 42.92 5.33
C ARG A 60 -10.97 41.70 4.86
N LYS A 61 -11.24 40.43 5.32
CA LYS A 61 -10.50 39.24 4.93
C LYS A 61 -11.41 38.01 4.84
N GLN A 62 -11.74 37.61 3.66
CA GLN A 62 -12.66 36.49 3.36
C GLN A 62 -12.26 35.14 4.00
N LYS A 63 -10.96 34.85 4.09
CA LYS A 63 -10.44 33.61 4.73
C LYS A 63 -10.66 33.60 6.25
N THR A 64 -10.43 34.73 6.94
CA THR A 64 -10.65 34.85 8.40
C THR A 64 -12.13 34.71 8.76
N ALA A 65 -13.03 35.32 7.99
CA ALA A 65 -14.45 35.19 8.23
C ALA A 65 -14.98 33.75 8.14
N PHE A 66 -14.45 32.98 7.19
CA PHE A 66 -14.78 31.54 7.06
C PHE A 66 -14.39 30.76 8.33
N TRP A 67 -13.14 30.85 8.78
CA TRP A 67 -12.65 30.13 9.96
C TRP A 67 -13.35 30.57 11.25
N THR A 68 -13.67 31.85 11.40
CA THR A 68 -14.42 32.36 12.56
C THR A 68 -15.83 31.78 12.61
N ARG A 69 -16.56 31.73 11.48
CA ARG A 69 -17.88 31.11 11.40
C ARG A 69 -17.85 29.63 11.76
N GLN A 70 -16.84 28.91 11.27
CA GLN A 70 -16.68 27.50 11.55
C GLN A 70 -16.36 27.26 13.03
N GLY A 71 -15.46 28.06 13.62
CA GLY A 71 -15.14 28.00 15.04
C GLY A 71 -16.36 28.26 15.93
N ILE A 72 -17.15 29.31 15.63
CA ILE A 72 -18.42 29.60 16.34
C ILE A 72 -19.36 28.39 16.26
N SER A 73 -19.51 27.78 15.08
CA SER A 73 -20.40 26.64 14.90
C SER A 73 -19.98 25.42 15.72
N ILE A 74 -18.67 25.14 15.80
CA ILE A 74 -18.13 24.04 16.59
C ILE A 74 -18.35 24.29 18.09
N ILE A 75 -18.06 25.50 18.57
CA ILE A 75 -18.28 25.87 19.99
C ILE A 75 -19.75 25.74 20.37
N ILE A 76 -20.65 26.28 19.56
CA ILE A 76 -22.11 26.18 19.79
C ILE A 76 -22.58 24.73 19.76
N PHE A 77 -22.05 23.90 18.85
CA PHE A 77 -22.35 22.47 18.82
C PHE A 77 -21.94 21.77 20.12
N ILE A 78 -20.72 22.04 20.62
CA ILE A 78 -20.23 21.48 21.90
C ILE A 78 -21.14 21.91 23.05
N ILE A 79 -21.49 23.20 23.13
CA ILE A 79 -22.41 23.72 24.17
C ILE A 79 -23.80 23.07 24.04
N ALA A 80 -24.30 22.88 22.81
CA ALA A 80 -25.57 22.22 22.56
C ALA A 80 -25.58 20.77 23.07
N VAL A 81 -24.50 20.01 22.82
CA VAL A 81 -24.37 18.64 23.29
C VAL A 81 -24.28 18.59 24.83
N ILE A 82 -23.43 19.41 25.44
CA ILE A 82 -23.29 19.46 26.90
C ILE A 82 -24.61 19.85 27.57
N GLY A 83 -25.29 20.88 27.06
CA GLY A 83 -26.55 21.32 27.62
C GLY A 83 -27.68 20.28 27.45
N PHE A 84 -27.75 19.61 26.28
CA PHE A 84 -28.68 18.51 26.08
C PHE A 84 -28.45 17.37 27.09
N LEU A 85 -27.18 16.94 27.24
CA LEU A 85 -26.82 15.91 28.21
C LEU A 85 -27.17 16.35 29.65
N SER A 86 -26.93 17.61 30.01
CA SER A 86 -27.25 18.16 31.33
C SER A 86 -28.74 18.17 31.61
N ILE A 87 -29.62 18.44 30.64
CA ILE A 87 -31.07 18.46 30.80
C ILE A 87 -31.65 17.04 30.94
N TRP A 88 -31.11 16.09 30.17
CA TRP A 88 -31.66 14.72 30.10
C TRP A 88 -31.13 13.74 31.14
N PHE A 89 -29.93 13.99 31.66
CA PHE A 89 -29.29 13.10 32.63
C PHE A 89 -29.25 13.70 34.04
N ASP A 90 -30.28 13.42 34.83
CA ASP A 90 -30.32 13.83 36.28
C ASP A 90 -29.38 13.03 37.16
N ASN A 91 -28.99 11.84 36.71
CA ASN A 91 -28.12 10.94 37.48
C ASN A 91 -26.70 10.91 36.87
N PRO A 92 -25.68 11.38 37.61
CA PRO A 92 -24.28 11.36 37.16
C PRO A 92 -23.79 9.99 36.71
N THR A 93 -24.25 8.92 37.33
CA THR A 93 -23.86 7.55 37.00
C THR A 93 -24.38 7.12 35.60
N ARG A 94 -25.62 7.45 35.27
CA ARG A 94 -26.22 7.17 33.98
C ARG A 94 -25.53 7.98 32.87
N LEU A 95 -25.20 9.22 33.15
CA LEU A 95 -24.43 10.07 32.24
C LEU A 95 -23.04 9.48 32.01
N ALA A 96 -22.34 9.09 33.08
CA ALA A 96 -21.02 8.48 32.98
C ALA A 96 -21.05 7.18 32.16
N THR A 97 -22.07 6.33 32.34
CA THR A 97 -22.26 5.12 31.50
C THR A 97 -22.47 5.44 30.05
N GLY A 98 -23.35 6.42 29.73
CA GLY A 98 -23.62 6.85 28.37
C GLY A 98 -22.38 7.44 27.68
N ILE A 99 -21.65 8.32 28.37
CA ILE A 99 -20.38 8.88 27.88
C ILE A 99 -19.33 7.78 27.70
N GLY A 100 -19.23 6.83 28.66
CA GLY A 100 -18.30 5.71 28.56
C GLY A 100 -18.57 4.83 27.34
N LEU A 101 -19.84 4.50 27.07
CA LEU A 101 -20.22 3.72 25.89
C LEU A 101 -19.92 4.47 24.58
N PHE A 102 -20.24 5.77 24.55
CA PHE A 102 -19.90 6.61 23.40
C PHE A 102 -18.38 6.71 23.20
N ALA A 103 -17.63 6.94 24.27
CA ALA A 103 -16.17 7.01 24.21
C ALA A 103 -15.54 5.70 23.74
N ALA A 104 -16.07 4.54 24.19
CA ALA A 104 -15.64 3.24 23.70
C ALA A 104 -15.90 3.08 22.19
N GLY A 105 -17.09 3.43 21.72
CA GLY A 105 -17.40 3.42 20.28
C GLY A 105 -16.50 4.34 19.48
N LEU A 106 -16.22 5.54 19.97
CA LEU A 106 -15.30 6.49 19.35
C LEU A 106 -13.86 5.95 19.33
N ALA A 107 -13.41 5.31 20.41
CA ALA A 107 -12.09 4.70 20.50
C ALA A 107 -11.91 3.61 19.41
N PHE A 108 -12.92 2.75 19.21
CA PHE A 108 -12.91 1.78 18.10
C PHE A 108 -12.89 2.46 16.73
N ALA A 109 -13.70 3.49 16.53
CA ALA A 109 -13.72 4.23 15.28
C ALA A 109 -12.37 4.92 14.97
N MET A 110 -11.66 5.38 16.00
CA MET A 110 -10.37 6.07 15.88
C MET A 110 -9.16 5.11 15.94
N GLN A 111 -9.36 3.83 16.15
CA GLN A 111 -8.28 2.85 16.34
C GLN A 111 -7.19 2.93 15.27
N LYS A 112 -7.57 2.95 14.00
CA LYS A 112 -6.61 3.04 12.87
C LYS A 112 -5.76 4.31 12.93
N VAL A 113 -6.34 5.44 13.32
CA VAL A 113 -5.64 6.72 13.40
C VAL A 113 -4.63 6.69 14.55
N VAL A 114 -5.05 6.20 15.71
CA VAL A 114 -4.18 6.07 16.91
C VAL A 114 -3.03 5.10 16.63
N THR A 115 -3.31 3.95 16.03
CA THR A 115 -2.28 2.97 15.65
C THR A 115 -1.31 3.54 14.63
N SER A 116 -1.78 4.34 13.65
CA SER A 116 -0.90 5.00 12.68
C SER A 116 0.02 6.02 13.33
N PHE A 117 -0.48 6.78 14.29
CA PHE A 117 0.33 7.71 15.07
C PHE A 117 1.38 6.98 15.93
N ALA A 118 0.99 5.88 16.57
CA ALA A 118 1.93 5.01 17.29
C ALA A 118 2.99 4.45 16.33
N GLY A 119 2.60 4.03 15.13
CA GLY A 119 3.50 3.59 14.06
C GLY A 119 4.54 4.67 13.70
N TYR A 120 4.11 5.92 13.55
CA TYR A 120 5.02 7.04 13.31
C TYR A 120 6.10 7.15 14.40
N ILE A 121 5.72 7.06 15.67
CA ILE A 121 6.67 7.11 16.79
C ILE A 121 7.65 5.93 16.74
N VAL A 122 7.16 4.73 16.43
CA VAL A 122 8.00 3.52 16.29
C VAL A 122 8.98 3.66 15.13
N ILE A 123 8.55 4.19 13.98
CA ILE A 123 9.43 4.43 12.82
C ILE A 123 10.57 5.37 13.22
N LEU A 124 10.25 6.50 13.85
CA LEU A 124 11.26 7.50 14.27
C LEU A 124 12.21 6.97 15.34
N ARG A 125 11.65 6.35 16.40
CA ARG A 125 12.44 5.83 17.54
C ARG A 125 13.22 4.58 17.19
N GLY A 126 12.57 3.65 16.48
CA GLY A 126 13.14 2.37 16.08
C GLY A 126 14.11 2.49 14.91
N LYS A 127 14.21 3.66 14.30
CA LYS A 127 14.99 3.89 13.08
C LYS A 127 14.71 2.81 12.02
N THR A 128 13.44 2.46 11.84
CA THR A 128 13.02 1.42 10.90
C THR A 128 13.37 1.84 9.47
N PHE A 129 13.04 3.08 9.14
CA PHE A 129 13.43 3.76 7.89
C PHE A 129 13.34 5.29 8.08
N ASN A 130 13.94 6.03 7.16
CA ASN A 130 13.89 7.48 7.07
C ASN A 130 13.41 7.93 5.69
N VAL A 131 13.17 9.25 5.55
CA VAL A 131 12.96 9.86 4.23
C VAL A 131 14.24 9.70 3.42
N GLY A 132 14.12 9.24 2.18
CA GLY A 132 15.22 8.89 1.29
C GLY A 132 15.60 7.41 1.30
N ASP A 133 15.11 6.62 2.27
CA ASP A 133 15.36 5.17 2.28
C ASP A 133 14.53 4.46 1.21
N ARG A 134 15.12 3.42 0.64
CA ARG A 134 14.45 2.47 -0.26
C ARG A 134 13.91 1.32 0.56
N ILE A 135 12.59 1.18 0.56
CA ILE A 135 11.90 0.18 1.38
C ILE A 135 10.90 -0.65 0.56
N SER A 136 10.55 -1.80 1.13
CA SER A 136 9.31 -2.52 0.77
C SER A 136 8.51 -2.74 2.03
N MET A 137 7.23 -2.38 1.99
CA MET A 137 6.29 -2.57 3.09
C MET A 137 4.94 -2.98 2.52
N GLY A 138 4.43 -4.13 2.94
CA GLY A 138 3.29 -4.75 2.28
C GLY A 138 3.62 -5.08 0.82
N ASN A 139 2.73 -4.71 -0.09
CA ASN A 139 2.90 -4.92 -1.53
C ASN A 139 3.46 -3.67 -2.25
N VAL A 140 4.00 -2.71 -1.50
CA VAL A 140 4.56 -1.48 -2.07
C VAL A 140 6.06 -1.45 -1.85
N ARG A 141 6.79 -1.18 -2.92
CA ARG A 141 8.23 -0.96 -2.92
C ARG A 141 8.54 0.40 -3.53
N GLY A 142 9.49 1.12 -2.96
CA GLY A 142 9.92 2.40 -3.49
C GLY A 142 10.78 3.20 -2.52
N ASP A 143 11.03 4.44 -2.87
CA ASP A 143 11.79 5.37 -2.06
C ASP A 143 10.85 6.24 -1.22
N VAL A 144 11.11 6.34 0.08
CA VAL A 144 10.33 7.18 1.00
C VAL A 144 10.57 8.63 0.68
N ILE A 145 9.55 9.35 0.22
CA ILE A 145 9.64 10.78 -0.13
C ILE A 145 9.09 11.69 0.97
N ALA A 146 8.19 11.18 1.82
CA ALA A 146 7.71 11.92 2.99
C ALA A 146 7.23 10.96 4.09
N LEU A 147 7.40 11.39 5.34
CA LEU A 147 6.92 10.69 6.53
C LEU A 147 6.05 11.66 7.33
N ASN A 148 4.75 11.40 7.37
CA ASN A 148 3.76 12.19 8.11
C ASN A 148 3.27 11.42 9.34
N PHE A 149 2.53 12.09 10.26
CA PHE A 149 2.05 11.51 11.52
C PHE A 149 1.21 10.23 11.36
N ILE A 150 0.43 10.14 10.28
CA ILE A 150 -0.51 9.03 10.06
C ILE A 150 -0.04 8.12 8.92
N GLN A 151 0.73 8.66 7.97
CA GLN A 151 1.02 7.99 6.71
C GLN A 151 2.45 8.26 6.23
N THR A 152 3.02 7.27 5.56
CA THR A 152 4.26 7.34 4.81
C THR A 152 3.95 7.46 3.32
N VAL A 153 4.66 8.34 2.62
CA VAL A 153 4.52 8.56 1.18
C VAL A 153 5.74 7.98 0.48
N ILE A 154 5.50 7.14 -0.53
CA ILE A 154 6.53 6.39 -1.24
C ILE A 154 6.44 6.68 -2.73
N MET A 155 7.57 6.97 -3.37
CA MET A 155 7.72 6.94 -4.81
C MET A 155 7.89 5.50 -5.26
N GLU A 156 6.85 4.96 -5.88
CA GLU A 156 6.79 3.54 -6.21
C GLU A 156 7.81 3.15 -7.27
N MET A 157 8.34 1.94 -7.13
CA MET A 157 9.16 1.28 -8.14
C MET A 157 8.66 -0.12 -8.45
N GLY A 158 8.99 -0.61 -9.66
CA GLY A 158 8.62 -1.94 -10.11
C GLY A 158 9.30 -3.06 -9.32
N GLU A 159 8.59 -4.15 -9.15
CA GLU A 159 9.04 -5.38 -8.51
C GLU A 159 9.95 -6.20 -9.45
N PRO A 160 10.78 -7.12 -8.92
CA PRO A 160 11.45 -8.14 -9.72
C PRO A 160 10.43 -9.02 -10.46
N PRO A 161 10.75 -9.55 -11.65
CA PRO A 161 9.82 -10.35 -12.47
C PRO A 161 9.17 -11.52 -11.73
N ALA A 162 9.88 -12.16 -10.80
CA ALA A 162 9.37 -13.30 -10.03
C ALA A 162 8.22 -12.95 -9.06
N VAL A 163 7.99 -11.67 -8.79
CA VAL A 163 6.94 -11.18 -7.87
C VAL A 163 5.81 -10.49 -8.65
N GLN A 164 6.03 -10.20 -9.93
CA GLN A 164 5.06 -9.46 -10.76
C GLN A 164 3.89 -10.27 -11.28
N ASP A 165 4.00 -11.60 -11.30
CA ASP A 165 2.94 -12.48 -11.80
C ASP A 165 1.65 -12.37 -10.96
N GLU A 166 1.73 -11.85 -9.74
CA GLU A 166 0.59 -11.68 -8.84
C GLU A 166 -0.06 -10.27 -8.90
N ASP A 167 0.60 -9.27 -9.52
CA ASP A 167 0.05 -7.91 -9.65
C ASP A 167 0.08 -7.42 -11.11
N PRO A 168 -1.00 -7.64 -11.86
CA PRO A 168 -1.09 -7.24 -13.28
C PRO A 168 -1.07 -5.72 -13.51
N GLY A 169 -1.15 -4.91 -12.46
CA GLY A 169 -1.09 -3.45 -12.55
C GLY A 169 0.33 -2.86 -12.69
N MET A 170 1.37 -3.66 -12.50
CA MET A 170 2.76 -3.19 -12.50
C MET A 170 3.41 -3.39 -13.87
N TRP A 171 3.65 -2.30 -14.61
CA TRP A 171 4.27 -2.35 -15.96
C TRP A 171 5.75 -1.99 -15.99
N VAL A 172 6.32 -1.49 -14.89
CA VAL A 172 7.75 -1.14 -14.79
C VAL A 172 8.49 -2.23 -14.03
N GLN A 173 9.51 -2.79 -14.65
CA GLN A 173 10.30 -3.88 -14.10
C GLN A 173 11.62 -3.41 -13.46
N SER A 174 12.24 -4.29 -12.66
CA SER A 174 13.63 -4.16 -12.23
C SER A 174 13.96 -2.88 -11.46
N ARG A 175 13.15 -2.57 -10.43
CA ARG A 175 13.41 -1.47 -9.47
C ARG A 175 13.56 -0.09 -10.11
N GLN A 176 12.87 0.15 -11.22
CA GLN A 176 12.73 1.49 -11.79
C GLN A 176 11.44 2.14 -11.30
N TYR A 177 11.43 3.47 -11.21
CA TYR A 177 10.23 4.20 -10.81
C TYR A 177 9.08 3.99 -11.78
N SER A 178 7.91 3.72 -11.24
CA SER A 178 6.66 3.65 -12.00
C SER A 178 6.07 5.03 -12.30
N GLY A 179 6.53 6.07 -11.58
CA GLY A 179 5.93 7.40 -11.59
C GLY A 179 4.73 7.56 -10.66
N ARG A 180 4.29 6.50 -10.01
CA ARG A 180 3.20 6.54 -9.04
C ARG A 180 3.72 6.94 -7.66
N ILE A 181 2.91 7.74 -6.95
CA ILE A 181 3.13 8.08 -5.55
C ILE A 181 2.10 7.32 -4.73
N VAL A 182 2.56 6.48 -3.84
CA VAL A 182 1.72 5.63 -3.00
C VAL A 182 1.79 6.12 -1.56
N THR A 183 0.62 6.18 -0.92
CA THR A 183 0.51 6.55 0.48
C THR A 183 0.10 5.33 1.29
N ILE A 184 0.90 4.98 2.29
CA ILE A 184 0.68 3.83 3.17
C ILE A 184 0.47 4.32 4.59
N SER A 185 -0.49 3.72 5.30
CA SER A 185 -0.68 3.99 6.73
C SER A 185 0.53 3.53 7.54
N ASN A 186 1.00 4.36 8.48
CA ASN A 186 2.09 3.97 9.38
C ASN A 186 1.73 2.79 10.29
N ALA A 187 0.44 2.47 10.44
CA ALA A 187 -0.01 1.30 11.19
C ALA A 187 0.47 -0.03 10.58
N GLU A 188 0.76 -0.06 9.27
CA GLU A 188 1.19 -1.27 8.57
C GLU A 188 2.50 -1.88 9.12
N ILE A 189 3.33 -1.09 9.83
CA ILE A 189 4.56 -1.60 10.46
C ILE A 189 4.31 -2.64 11.56
N PHE A 190 3.10 -2.70 12.11
CA PHE A 190 2.73 -3.68 13.14
C PHE A 190 2.24 -4.99 12.53
N ASP A 191 1.72 -4.92 11.30
CA ASP A 191 1.06 -6.04 10.63
C ASP A 191 1.94 -6.69 9.56
N LYS A 192 2.89 -5.92 8.98
CA LYS A 192 3.70 -6.35 7.83
C LYS A 192 5.18 -6.11 8.06
N PRO A 193 6.05 -7.00 7.54
CA PRO A 193 7.49 -6.78 7.59
C PRO A 193 7.88 -5.54 6.77
N VAL A 194 8.89 -4.82 7.25
CA VAL A 194 9.52 -3.71 6.52
C VAL A 194 10.90 -4.17 6.06
N TYR A 195 11.10 -4.22 4.76
CA TYR A 195 12.40 -4.47 4.15
C TYR A 195 13.05 -3.13 3.81
N ASN A 196 14.19 -2.82 4.44
CA ASN A 196 14.96 -1.62 4.13
C ASN A 196 16.21 -2.00 3.35
N TYR A 197 16.35 -1.48 2.14
CA TYR A 197 17.42 -1.83 1.20
C TYR A 197 18.60 -0.85 1.21
N SER A 198 18.49 0.27 1.90
CA SER A 198 19.47 1.35 1.79
C SER A 198 20.07 1.82 3.11
N ARG A 199 19.39 1.58 4.24
CA ARG A 199 19.73 2.22 5.52
C ARG A 199 21.10 1.80 6.08
N ASP A 200 21.32 0.49 6.23
CA ASP A 200 22.51 -0.02 6.91
C ASP A 200 23.56 -0.53 5.93
N PHE A 201 23.14 -0.90 4.72
CA PHE A 201 23.99 -1.38 3.65
C PHE A 201 23.35 -1.03 2.31
N PRO A 202 23.78 0.07 1.63
CA PRO A 202 23.14 0.58 0.42
C PRO A 202 23.49 -0.23 -0.84
N TYR A 203 23.84 -1.48 -0.68
CA TYR A 203 24.17 -2.42 -1.73
C TYR A 203 23.32 -3.67 -1.60
N ILE A 204 23.12 -4.36 -2.73
CA ILE A 204 22.37 -5.62 -2.79
C ILE A 204 23.13 -6.63 -3.62
N TRP A 205 22.99 -7.90 -3.29
CA TRP A 205 23.44 -8.99 -4.14
C TRP A 205 22.40 -9.27 -5.21
N GLU A 206 22.84 -9.27 -6.45
CA GLU A 206 22.05 -9.63 -7.62
C GLU A 206 22.62 -10.87 -8.27
N GLU A 207 21.75 -11.58 -8.99
CA GLU A 207 22.14 -12.75 -9.79
C GLU A 207 21.66 -12.59 -11.23
N MET A 208 22.44 -13.14 -12.15
CA MET A 208 22.07 -13.29 -13.54
C MET A 208 22.31 -14.74 -13.96
N HIS A 209 21.34 -15.34 -14.61
CA HIS A 209 21.34 -16.72 -15.04
C HIS A 209 21.61 -16.79 -16.54
N ILE A 210 22.66 -17.48 -16.95
CA ILE A 210 23.08 -17.64 -18.32
C ILE A 210 23.06 -19.13 -18.68
N PRO A 211 22.14 -19.60 -19.53
CA PRO A 211 22.08 -20.99 -19.95
C PRO A 211 23.11 -21.25 -21.05
N ILE A 212 24.02 -22.20 -20.84
CA ILE A 212 25.03 -22.61 -21.80
C ILE A 212 24.75 -24.04 -22.27
N SER A 213 24.89 -24.30 -23.57
CA SER A 213 24.68 -25.63 -24.14
C SER A 213 25.72 -26.65 -23.57
N TYR A 214 25.26 -27.88 -23.31
CA TYR A 214 26.19 -28.98 -22.90
C TYR A 214 27.27 -29.29 -23.93
N LYS A 215 27.10 -28.85 -25.18
CA LYS A 215 28.07 -29.06 -26.27
C LYS A 215 29.18 -28.02 -26.27
N ASP A 216 28.98 -26.91 -25.56
CA ASP A 216 29.91 -25.78 -25.57
C ASP A 216 30.85 -25.78 -24.36
N ASP A 217 31.92 -25.00 -24.47
CA ASP A 217 32.92 -24.89 -23.38
C ASP A 217 32.37 -23.99 -22.23
N HIS A 218 31.73 -24.65 -21.29
CA HIS A 218 31.19 -23.98 -20.11
C HIS A 218 32.26 -23.33 -19.21
N ARG A 219 33.50 -23.84 -19.20
CA ARG A 219 34.61 -23.25 -18.43
C ARG A 219 35.05 -21.92 -19.04
N ARG A 220 35.10 -21.88 -20.35
CA ARG A 220 35.41 -20.64 -21.06
C ARG A 220 34.26 -19.64 -20.89
N ALA A 221 33.01 -20.07 -20.94
CA ALA A 221 31.84 -19.25 -20.66
C ALA A 221 31.88 -18.65 -19.24
N GLU A 222 32.22 -19.46 -18.22
CA GLU A 222 32.38 -19.02 -16.85
C GLU A 222 33.40 -17.88 -16.71
N GLN A 223 34.59 -18.04 -17.34
CA GLN A 223 35.60 -16.98 -17.35
C GLN A 223 35.10 -15.68 -17.99
N ILE A 224 34.45 -15.76 -19.17
CA ILE A 224 33.90 -14.60 -19.87
C ILE A 224 32.88 -13.89 -18.99
N ILE A 225 32.00 -14.64 -18.34
CA ILE A 225 30.96 -14.10 -17.46
C ILE A 225 31.61 -13.40 -16.26
N LEU A 226 32.56 -14.07 -15.60
CA LEU A 226 33.25 -13.53 -14.43
C LEU A 226 34.03 -12.25 -14.77
N ASP A 227 34.77 -12.23 -15.88
CA ASP A 227 35.54 -11.08 -16.36
C ASP A 227 34.62 -9.91 -16.71
N SER A 228 33.48 -10.17 -17.37
CA SER A 228 32.49 -9.16 -17.74
C SER A 228 31.85 -8.52 -16.52
N VAL A 229 31.47 -9.32 -15.53
CA VAL A 229 30.89 -8.81 -14.28
C VAL A 229 31.93 -8.04 -13.48
N SER A 230 33.15 -8.57 -13.37
CA SER A 230 34.22 -7.93 -12.59
C SER A 230 34.57 -6.54 -13.10
N ARG A 231 34.61 -6.34 -14.45
CA ARG A 231 34.86 -5.03 -15.06
C ARG A 231 33.90 -3.95 -14.57
N HIS A 232 32.63 -4.29 -14.31
CA HIS A 232 31.60 -3.35 -13.93
C HIS A 232 31.34 -3.27 -12.43
N THR A 233 31.82 -4.24 -11.63
CA THR A 233 31.47 -4.34 -10.21
C THR A 233 32.64 -4.19 -9.25
N THR A 234 33.90 -4.19 -9.73
CA THR A 234 35.09 -4.09 -8.87
C THR A 234 35.12 -2.79 -8.06
N GLU A 235 34.77 -1.66 -8.67
CA GLU A 235 34.71 -0.38 -7.96
C GLU A 235 33.62 -0.39 -6.88
N ILE A 236 32.44 -0.94 -7.21
CA ILE A 236 31.32 -1.08 -6.27
C ILE A 236 31.72 -1.99 -5.10
N ALA A 237 32.43 -3.09 -5.38
CA ALA A 237 32.92 -4.02 -4.36
C ALA A 237 33.90 -3.34 -3.39
N ASN A 238 34.81 -2.52 -3.91
CA ASN A 238 35.77 -1.77 -3.10
C ASN A 238 35.07 -0.73 -2.21
N LEU A 239 34.08 -0.02 -2.72
CA LEU A 239 33.30 0.94 -1.96
C LEU A 239 32.39 0.28 -0.90
N ALA A 240 31.91 -0.92 -1.17
CA ALA A 240 31.01 -1.63 -0.27
C ALA A 240 31.75 -2.34 0.89
N GLN A 241 33.03 -2.65 0.76
CA GLN A 241 33.80 -3.39 1.76
C GLN A 241 33.79 -2.72 3.15
N PRO A 242 34.07 -1.41 3.28
CA PRO A 242 34.03 -0.73 4.59
C PRO A 242 32.62 -0.73 5.21
N GLU A 243 31.57 -0.59 4.39
CA GLU A 243 30.19 -0.62 4.88
C GLU A 243 29.79 -2.02 5.35
N LEU A 244 30.23 -3.07 4.65
CA LEU A 244 30.02 -4.44 5.08
C LEU A 244 30.74 -4.73 6.41
N ASP A 245 31.96 -4.22 6.59
CA ASP A 245 32.71 -4.42 7.82
C ASP A 245 32.05 -3.71 9.02
N ARG A 246 31.46 -2.53 8.79
CA ARG A 246 30.61 -1.85 9.80
C ARG A 246 29.36 -2.67 10.11
N LEU A 247 28.70 -3.23 9.09
CA LEU A 247 27.52 -4.07 9.25
C LEU A 247 27.83 -5.32 10.08
N LYS A 248 28.96 -5.97 9.81
CA LYS A 248 29.44 -7.15 10.55
C LYS A 248 29.67 -6.84 12.02
N GLN A 249 30.26 -5.69 12.32
CA GLN A 249 30.51 -5.26 13.70
C GLN A 249 29.22 -4.98 14.45
N ARG A 250 28.22 -4.41 13.76
CA ARG A 250 26.94 -4.02 14.38
C ARG A 250 25.97 -5.17 14.60
N TYR A 251 25.91 -6.13 13.68
CA TYR A 251 24.86 -7.16 13.65
C TYR A 251 25.36 -8.59 13.76
N PHE A 252 26.64 -8.81 14.04
CA PHE A 252 27.27 -10.14 14.11
C PHE A 252 27.04 -11.00 12.86
N VAL A 253 26.97 -10.36 11.69
CA VAL A 253 26.77 -11.06 10.42
C VAL A 253 28.02 -11.85 10.09
N GLN A 254 27.86 -13.14 9.76
CA GLN A 254 28.96 -13.96 9.29
C GLN A 254 29.40 -13.52 7.88
N SER A 255 30.60 -13.95 7.47
CA SER A 255 31.23 -13.51 6.23
C SER A 255 30.32 -13.58 5.02
N ALA A 256 30.10 -12.44 4.36
CA ALA A 256 29.51 -12.37 3.03
C ALA A 256 30.62 -12.04 2.03
N ASP A 257 30.72 -12.85 0.97
CA ASP A 257 31.70 -12.61 -0.10
C ASP A 257 31.21 -11.48 -0.99
N ILE A 258 32.06 -10.47 -1.18
CA ILE A 258 31.78 -9.32 -2.05
C ILE A 258 32.19 -9.58 -3.50
N PRO A 259 33.35 -10.22 -3.80
CA PRO A 259 33.74 -10.47 -5.17
C PRO A 259 32.70 -11.28 -5.94
N PRO A 260 32.52 -11.00 -7.24
CA PRO A 260 31.60 -11.76 -8.06
C PRO A 260 32.01 -13.24 -8.10
N ARG A 261 30.99 -14.11 -8.08
CA ARG A 261 31.17 -15.57 -8.17
C ARG A 261 30.17 -16.17 -9.15
N VAL A 262 30.63 -17.19 -9.85
CA VAL A 262 29.76 -17.99 -10.73
C VAL A 262 29.44 -19.31 -10.05
N PHE A 263 28.17 -19.66 -10.05
CA PHE A 263 27.66 -20.94 -9.56
C PHE A 263 27.13 -21.75 -10.74
N LEU A 264 27.57 -22.99 -10.87
CA LEU A 264 27.12 -23.86 -11.93
C LEU A 264 26.00 -24.76 -11.43
N ARG A 265 24.92 -24.86 -12.19
CA ARG A 265 23.81 -25.78 -11.98
C ARG A 265 23.57 -26.61 -13.23
N ILE A 266 23.48 -27.92 -13.06
CA ILE A 266 23.11 -28.85 -14.12
C ILE A 266 21.58 -28.87 -14.21
N THR A 267 21.02 -28.65 -15.40
CA THR A 267 19.58 -28.75 -15.68
C THR A 267 19.34 -29.81 -16.77
N ASP A 268 18.09 -30.10 -17.09
CA ASP A 268 17.76 -31.14 -18.07
C ASP A 268 18.26 -30.80 -19.48
N ASN A 269 18.31 -29.50 -19.86
CA ASN A 269 18.56 -29.08 -21.23
C ASN A 269 19.83 -28.22 -21.41
N TRP A 270 20.38 -27.67 -20.32
CA TRP A 270 21.56 -26.81 -20.34
C TRP A 270 22.34 -26.81 -19.03
N ILE A 271 23.54 -26.27 -19.08
CA ILE A 271 24.29 -25.87 -17.90
C ILE A 271 23.92 -24.45 -17.56
N GLU A 272 23.34 -24.20 -16.40
CA GLU A 272 23.07 -22.86 -15.92
C GLU A 272 24.26 -22.29 -15.18
N LEU A 273 24.79 -21.18 -15.63
CA LEU A 273 25.80 -20.39 -14.96
C LEU A 273 25.13 -19.18 -14.31
N ALA A 274 24.99 -19.22 -12.97
CA ALA A 274 24.44 -18.13 -12.19
C ALA A 274 25.57 -17.26 -11.64
N VAL A 275 25.74 -16.05 -12.16
CA VAL A 275 26.73 -15.11 -11.64
C VAL A 275 26.10 -14.22 -10.59
N ARG A 276 26.64 -14.29 -9.38
CA ARG A 276 26.26 -13.44 -8.25
C ARG A 276 27.27 -12.31 -8.09
N PHE A 277 26.77 -11.10 -7.91
CA PHE A 277 27.59 -9.90 -7.75
C PHE A 277 26.89 -8.86 -6.89
N LEU A 278 27.67 -7.92 -6.36
CA LEU A 278 27.18 -6.81 -5.58
C LEU A 278 26.90 -5.61 -6.48
N CYS A 279 25.78 -4.92 -6.24
CA CYS A 279 25.46 -3.68 -6.93
C CYS A 279 24.83 -2.67 -5.95
N SER A 280 24.83 -1.39 -6.33
CA SER A 280 24.10 -0.36 -5.61
C SER A 280 22.58 -0.62 -5.70
N THR A 281 21.82 -0.23 -4.69
CA THR A 281 20.36 -0.29 -4.70
C THR A 281 19.73 0.56 -5.81
N HIS A 282 20.49 1.48 -6.40
CA HIS A 282 20.10 2.33 -7.53
C HIS A 282 20.76 1.84 -8.82
N ASN A 283 20.13 2.10 -9.97
CA ASN A 283 20.65 1.81 -11.32
C ASN A 283 20.95 0.32 -11.61
N VAL A 284 20.31 -0.61 -10.90
CA VAL A 284 20.49 -2.05 -11.07
C VAL A 284 20.27 -2.49 -12.52
N ARG A 285 19.21 -1.96 -13.17
CA ARG A 285 18.84 -2.30 -14.54
C ARG A 285 19.91 -1.90 -15.55
N ASP A 286 20.46 -0.69 -15.42
CA ASP A 286 21.49 -0.18 -16.32
C ASP A 286 22.78 -0.98 -16.17
N LEU A 287 23.15 -1.34 -14.95
CA LEU A 287 24.29 -2.20 -14.67
C LEU A 287 24.11 -3.58 -15.32
N LYS A 288 22.96 -4.23 -15.07
CA LYS A 288 22.63 -5.53 -15.67
C LYS A 288 22.63 -5.49 -17.21
N ASN A 289 22.13 -4.41 -17.81
CA ASN A 289 22.15 -4.25 -19.25
C ASN A 289 23.58 -4.14 -19.82
N LYS A 290 24.47 -3.38 -19.16
CA LYS A 290 25.89 -3.29 -19.55
C LYS A 290 26.57 -4.65 -19.45
N ILE A 291 26.43 -5.33 -18.32
CA ILE A 291 26.98 -6.67 -18.10
C ILE A 291 26.45 -7.65 -19.14
N SER A 292 25.15 -7.66 -19.42
CA SER A 292 24.53 -8.57 -20.39
C SER A 292 25.11 -8.38 -21.79
N ARG A 293 25.33 -7.14 -22.23
CA ARG A 293 25.93 -6.84 -23.53
C ARG A 293 27.37 -7.33 -23.63
N ASP A 294 28.16 -7.14 -22.57
CA ASP A 294 29.54 -7.58 -22.52
C ASP A 294 29.64 -9.11 -22.51
N ILE A 295 28.77 -9.78 -21.74
CA ILE A 295 28.70 -11.25 -21.73
C ILE A 295 28.34 -11.77 -23.11
N LEU A 296 27.29 -11.21 -23.74
CA LEU A 296 26.84 -11.63 -25.06
C LEU A 296 27.97 -11.49 -26.09
N SER A 297 28.64 -10.34 -26.14
CA SER A 297 29.75 -10.10 -27.04
C SER A 297 30.92 -11.07 -26.80
N GLY A 298 31.23 -11.36 -25.54
CA GLY A 298 32.30 -12.31 -25.21
C GLY A 298 31.97 -13.75 -25.61
N LEU A 299 30.74 -14.18 -25.39
CA LEU A 299 30.26 -15.51 -25.80
C LEU A 299 30.22 -15.66 -27.32
N GLU A 300 29.77 -14.64 -28.07
CA GLU A 300 29.78 -14.63 -29.53
C GLU A 300 31.20 -14.75 -30.11
N GLN A 301 32.16 -13.99 -29.56
CA GLN A 301 33.58 -14.07 -29.95
C GLN A 301 34.17 -15.44 -29.69
N ALA A 302 33.78 -16.08 -28.59
CA ALA A 302 34.20 -17.42 -28.24
C ALA A 302 33.45 -18.55 -29.00
N LYS A 303 32.43 -18.18 -29.79
CA LYS A 303 31.52 -19.12 -30.48
C LYS A 303 30.77 -20.04 -29.51
N ILE A 304 30.42 -19.54 -28.34
CA ILE A 304 29.62 -20.24 -27.34
C ILE A 304 28.16 -19.84 -27.48
N GLY A 305 27.28 -20.82 -27.63
CA GLY A 305 25.85 -20.60 -27.80
C GLY A 305 25.12 -20.46 -26.46
N ILE A 306 24.16 -19.51 -26.43
CA ILE A 306 23.19 -19.45 -25.33
C ILE A 306 22.12 -20.51 -25.61
N ALA A 307 21.91 -21.41 -24.63
CA ALA A 307 20.93 -22.48 -24.77
C ALA A 307 19.49 -21.96 -24.60
N SER A 308 18.55 -22.62 -25.24
CA SER A 308 17.12 -22.43 -25.05
C SER A 308 16.46 -23.76 -24.72
N SER A 309 15.22 -23.70 -24.21
CA SER A 309 14.43 -24.91 -23.92
C SER A 309 14.26 -25.72 -25.21
N THR A 310 14.78 -26.95 -25.26
CA THR A 310 14.62 -27.87 -26.36
C THR A 310 13.72 -29.03 -25.88
N TYR A 311 12.66 -29.27 -26.60
CA TYR A 311 11.77 -30.41 -26.35
C TYR A 311 12.03 -31.48 -27.40
N ASP A 312 12.55 -32.64 -27.00
CA ASP A 312 12.60 -33.81 -27.86
C ASP A 312 11.22 -34.47 -27.88
N ILE A 313 10.58 -34.46 -29.03
CA ILE A 313 9.33 -35.20 -29.22
C ILE A 313 9.65 -36.65 -29.50
N VAL A 314 9.69 -37.47 -28.47
CA VAL A 314 9.92 -38.91 -28.59
C VAL A 314 8.58 -39.60 -28.78
N GLY A 315 8.40 -40.21 -29.95
CA GLY A 315 7.23 -41.09 -30.24
C GLY A 315 5.99 -40.38 -30.74
N LEU A 316 6.09 -39.57 -31.77
CA LEU A 316 4.89 -39.20 -32.55
C LEU A 316 4.31 -40.46 -33.17
N PRO A 317 3.03 -40.80 -32.91
CA PRO A 317 2.36 -41.87 -33.67
C PRO A 317 2.37 -41.48 -35.15
N PRO A 318 2.44 -42.46 -36.07
CA PRO A 318 2.47 -42.17 -37.51
C PRO A 318 1.26 -41.32 -37.88
N ILE A 319 1.51 -40.11 -38.39
CA ILE A 319 0.45 -39.23 -38.88
C ILE A 319 -0.06 -39.82 -40.19
N ARG A 320 -1.27 -40.37 -40.16
CA ARG A 320 -1.97 -40.81 -41.36
C ARG A 320 -2.49 -39.57 -42.06
N ILE A 321 -1.80 -39.15 -43.14
CA ILE A 321 -2.32 -38.12 -44.02
C ILE A 321 -3.39 -38.81 -44.93
N GLU A 322 -4.67 -38.68 -44.58
CA GLU A 322 -5.73 -39.00 -45.50
C GLU A 322 -5.79 -37.88 -46.56
N ASN A 323 -5.40 -38.21 -47.77
CA ASN A 323 -5.64 -37.33 -48.91
C ASN A 323 -7.16 -37.18 -49.06
N GLY A 324 -7.68 -36.00 -48.73
CA GLY A 324 -9.08 -35.67 -48.95
C GLY A 324 -9.46 -35.89 -50.40
N PRO A 325 -10.73 -36.23 -50.72
CA PRO A 325 -11.19 -36.55 -52.06
C PRO A 325 -10.86 -35.40 -53.01
N ALA A 326 -10.23 -35.72 -54.18
CA ALA A 326 -9.90 -34.78 -55.24
C ALA A 326 -11.14 -33.95 -55.60
N ALA A 327 -11.02 -32.66 -55.58
CA ALA A 327 -12.07 -31.74 -55.99
C ALA A 327 -12.54 -32.10 -57.41
N THR A 328 -13.78 -32.58 -57.51
CA THR A 328 -14.44 -32.92 -58.76
C THR A 328 -14.53 -31.66 -59.59
N GLN A 329 -13.85 -31.66 -60.76
CA GLN A 329 -13.91 -30.59 -61.74
C GLN A 329 -15.35 -30.30 -62.12
N GLY A 330 -15.69 -29.00 -62.14
CA GLY A 330 -17.02 -28.51 -62.43
C GLY A 330 -17.51 -28.90 -63.82
N ARG A 331 -18.73 -29.44 -63.86
CA ARG A 331 -19.54 -29.61 -65.08
C ARG A 331 -19.86 -28.20 -65.62
N GLN A 332 -19.38 -27.92 -66.80
CA GLN A 332 -19.87 -26.84 -67.64
C GLN A 332 -21.35 -27.10 -67.97
N HIS A 333 -22.22 -26.24 -67.55
CA HIS A 333 -23.58 -26.15 -68.07
C HIS A 333 -23.52 -25.34 -69.36
N THR A 334 -23.68 -26.04 -70.44
CA THR A 334 -24.04 -25.47 -71.77
C THR A 334 -25.50 -25.05 -71.75
N ASP A 335 -25.69 -23.78 -71.93
CA ASP A 335 -26.97 -23.17 -72.24
C ASP A 335 -27.47 -23.69 -73.60
N GLN A 336 -28.68 -24.21 -73.67
CA GLN A 336 -29.48 -24.28 -74.91
C GLN A 336 -30.91 -23.88 -74.63
N SER A 337 -31.23 -22.74 -75.16
CA SER A 337 -32.50 -22.18 -75.60
C SER A 337 -33.65 -23.15 -75.87
N SER A 338 -34.82 -22.91 -75.32
CA SER A 338 -36.09 -22.72 -76.04
C SER A 338 -37.12 -22.06 -75.11
#